data_71aa7fbf96d1a7ae666d05be4c24da87
#
_entry.id   71aa7fbf96d1a7ae666d05be4c24da87
#
_cell.length_a   1.000
_cell.length_b   1.000
_cell.length_c   1.000
_cell.angle_alpha   90.00
_cell.angle_beta   90.00
_cell.angle_gamma   90.00
#
_symmetry.space_group_name_H-M   'P 1'
#
loop_
_entity.id
_entity.type
_entity.pdbx_description
1 polymer ?
#
loop_
_entity_poly.entity_id
_entity_poly.type
_entity_poly.pdbx_seq_one_letter_code
_entity_poly.pdbx_strand_id
1 'polypeptide(L)'
;MTRIRQAIRYMKELESGFDRALLALPTETVFLKPAGPLSGRYVPFEADPHDEEDYSGLVSIPWLWQPTEEATPSRWYPARTKGHARGTITNPKTRKAISYSSTYEMNLAYMLCASRHIALVEDQPSAVPVQCEDGEKKHTIDYRTTMCASRNRIVVAVRPSWLLEKDGLPETIASINLGSLEGFADEATIVTEDEATDARGWNGKSVLRALNSPVADDNERLRDYAAKFQGTVSLMTLTAGFENRAAAENAVWCLIHDEALVPVRPDLRLVDAPFVRFNHNH
;
A
#
# COMPACT_ATOMS: atom_id res chain seq x y z
N MET A 1 6.51 -20.18 -16.42
CA MET A 1 5.22 -19.45 -16.23
C MET A 1 5.36 -17.91 -16.24
N THR A 2 6.50 -17.36 -15.89
CA THR A 2 6.73 -15.90 -15.79
C THR A 2 6.67 -15.17 -17.15
N ARG A 3 7.24 -15.73 -18.20
CA ARG A 3 7.31 -15.11 -19.54
C ARG A 3 5.96 -14.94 -20.22
N ILE A 4 5.04 -15.93 -20.08
CA ILE A 4 3.71 -15.86 -20.69
C ILE A 4 2.86 -14.76 -20.05
N ARG A 5 2.91 -14.62 -18.72
CA ARG A 5 2.19 -13.55 -18.02
C ARG A 5 2.71 -12.16 -18.39
N GLN A 6 4.03 -12.03 -18.58
CA GLN A 6 4.63 -10.77 -19.05
C GLN A 6 4.20 -10.43 -20.48
N ALA A 7 4.14 -11.44 -21.37
CA ALA A 7 3.67 -11.25 -22.73
C ALA A 7 2.19 -10.84 -22.79
N ILE A 8 1.32 -11.52 -22.04
CA ILE A 8 -0.12 -11.18 -21.95
C ILE A 8 -0.29 -9.74 -21.41
N ARG A 9 0.47 -9.36 -20.40
CA ARG A 9 0.43 -8.01 -19.84
C ARG A 9 0.88 -6.98 -20.87
N TYR A 10 1.99 -7.23 -21.56
CA TYR A 10 2.49 -6.37 -22.62
C TYR A 10 1.46 -6.20 -23.76
N MET A 11 0.80 -7.28 -24.17
CA MET A 11 -0.29 -7.23 -25.14
C MET A 11 -1.46 -6.35 -24.68
N LYS A 12 -1.90 -6.50 -23.42
CA LYS A 12 -2.95 -5.67 -22.85
C LYS A 12 -2.57 -4.20 -22.76
N GLU A 13 -1.31 -3.90 -22.43
CA GLU A 13 -0.77 -2.54 -22.40
C GLU A 13 -0.80 -1.92 -23.81
N LEU A 14 -0.39 -2.66 -24.83
CA LEU A 14 -0.47 -2.22 -26.25
C LEU A 14 -1.92 -1.99 -26.69
N GLU A 15 -2.84 -2.91 -26.34
CA GLU A 15 -4.27 -2.79 -26.66
C GLU A 15 -4.91 -1.56 -26.01
N SER A 16 -4.44 -1.18 -24.81
CA SER A 16 -4.89 0.04 -24.12
C SER A 16 -4.28 1.33 -24.63
N GLY A 17 -3.43 1.27 -25.68
CA GLY A 17 -2.70 2.43 -26.20
C GLY A 17 -1.56 2.90 -25.31
N PHE A 18 -1.15 2.09 -24.35
CA PHE A 18 -0.09 2.43 -23.43
C PHE A 18 1.29 2.21 -24.07
N ASP A 19 2.05 3.28 -24.24
CA ASP A 19 3.42 3.22 -24.75
C ASP A 19 4.43 3.40 -23.62
N ARG A 20 5.15 2.33 -23.28
CA ARG A 20 6.22 2.36 -22.29
C ARG A 20 7.36 3.31 -22.64
N ALA A 21 7.59 3.54 -23.93
CA ALA A 21 8.64 4.46 -24.38
C ALA A 21 8.36 5.90 -23.93
N LEU A 22 7.08 6.28 -23.84
CA LEU A 22 6.67 7.60 -23.34
C LEU A 22 6.90 7.76 -21.84
N LEU A 23 7.03 6.67 -21.10
CA LEU A 23 7.32 6.69 -19.64
C LEU A 23 8.82 6.78 -19.34
N ALA A 24 9.67 6.40 -20.30
CA ALA A 24 11.11 6.29 -20.07
C ALA A 24 11.84 7.63 -20.05
N LEU A 25 11.19 8.69 -20.52
CA LEU A 25 11.83 10.01 -20.65
C LEU A 25 11.25 10.99 -19.62
N PRO A 26 11.98 11.31 -18.55
CA PRO A 26 11.62 12.45 -17.72
C PRO A 26 11.69 13.70 -18.58
N THR A 27 10.63 14.49 -18.60
CA THR A 27 10.56 15.72 -19.36
C THR A 27 11.53 16.77 -18.83
N GLU A 28 11.87 16.70 -17.56
CA GLU A 28 12.77 17.65 -16.92
C GLU A 28 13.33 17.10 -15.60
N THR A 29 14.64 17.17 -15.41
CA THR A 29 15.32 16.89 -14.14
C THR A 29 16.38 17.95 -13.93
N VAL A 30 16.26 18.74 -12.89
CA VAL A 30 17.17 19.83 -12.59
C VAL A 30 17.72 19.66 -11.17
N PHE A 31 19.06 19.70 -11.04
CA PHE A 31 19.70 19.77 -9.74
C PHE A 31 19.65 21.19 -9.22
N LEU A 32 19.12 21.40 -8.02
CA LEU A 32 19.12 22.69 -7.34
C LEU A 32 20.53 23.06 -6.84
N LYS A 33 21.34 22.04 -6.54
CA LYS A 33 22.75 22.19 -6.13
C LYS A 33 23.59 21.11 -6.82
N PRO A 34 24.92 21.33 -6.98
CA PRO A 34 25.79 20.29 -7.50
C PRO A 34 25.61 19.00 -6.71
N ALA A 35 25.27 17.93 -7.41
CA ALA A 35 25.15 16.62 -6.80
C ALA A 35 26.57 16.04 -6.67
N GLY A 36 27.07 16.04 -5.47
CA GLY A 36 28.20 15.18 -5.09
C GLY A 36 27.70 13.80 -4.69
N PRO A 37 28.58 12.81 -4.64
CA PRO A 37 28.26 11.54 -4.03
C PRO A 37 27.75 11.78 -2.60
N LEU A 38 26.75 10.98 -2.17
CA LEU A 38 26.30 11.02 -0.79
C LEU A 38 27.50 10.69 0.11
N SER A 39 27.99 11.70 0.84
CA SER A 39 29.10 11.48 1.76
C SER A 39 28.58 10.74 2.98
N GLY A 40 29.13 9.62 3.25
CA GLY A 40 28.81 8.77 4.40
C GLY A 40 29.05 7.32 4.04
N ARG A 41 29.79 6.65 4.87
CA ARG A 41 30.00 5.21 4.74
C ARG A 41 28.73 4.53 5.18
N TYR A 42 28.12 3.70 4.31
CA TYR A 42 27.20 2.69 4.79
C TYR A 42 27.98 1.82 5.75
N VAL A 43 27.62 1.86 7.00
CA VAL A 43 28.05 0.85 7.96
C VAL A 43 27.00 -0.23 7.82
N PRO A 44 27.36 -1.44 7.31
CA PRO A 44 26.46 -2.56 7.39
C PRO A 44 25.99 -2.65 8.84
N PHE A 45 24.72 -2.93 9.05
CA PHE A 45 24.24 -3.35 10.35
C PHE A 45 25.02 -4.63 10.67
N GLU A 46 26.08 -4.49 11.43
CA GLU A 46 26.69 -5.62 12.10
C GLU A 46 25.70 -5.94 13.21
N ALA A 47 24.99 -7.07 13.06
CA ALA A 47 24.24 -7.63 14.16
C ALA A 47 25.23 -7.72 15.34
N ASP A 48 24.88 -7.12 16.46
CA ASP A 48 25.71 -7.17 17.65
C ASP A 48 25.94 -8.66 17.95
N PRO A 49 27.18 -9.16 17.98
CA PRO A 49 27.43 -10.57 18.24
C PRO A 49 26.89 -11.03 19.61
N HIS A 50 26.49 -10.11 20.48
CA HIS A 50 25.78 -10.41 21.71
C HIS A 50 24.29 -10.69 21.51
N ASP A 51 23.71 -10.37 20.36
CA ASP A 51 22.32 -10.70 20.06
C ASP A 51 22.12 -12.20 19.79
N GLU A 52 23.17 -12.97 19.58
CA GLU A 52 23.08 -14.43 19.35
C GLU A 52 22.82 -15.24 20.62
N GLU A 53 23.10 -14.72 21.81
CA GLU A 53 22.97 -15.49 23.05
C GLU A 53 21.54 -15.50 23.65
N ASP A 54 20.64 -14.62 23.23
CA ASP A 54 19.31 -14.47 23.84
C ASP A 54 18.15 -15.09 23.05
N TYR A 55 18.47 -15.98 22.10
CA TYR A 55 17.43 -16.70 21.34
C TYR A 55 16.68 -17.77 22.17
N SER A 56 17.15 -18.11 23.37
CA SER A 56 16.52 -19.12 24.21
C SER A 56 15.24 -18.66 24.90
N GLY A 57 14.93 -17.38 24.86
CA GLY A 57 13.81 -16.78 25.59
C GLY A 57 12.57 -16.42 24.77
N LEU A 58 12.55 -16.61 23.45
CA LEU A 58 11.40 -16.27 22.57
C LEU A 58 10.85 -14.84 22.73
N VAL A 59 11.58 -13.96 23.42
CA VAL A 59 11.07 -12.64 23.74
C VAL A 59 11.67 -11.62 22.79
N SER A 60 10.85 -11.18 21.88
CA SER A 60 10.98 -9.95 21.09
C SER A 60 12.39 -9.67 20.56
N ILE A 61 12.80 -10.44 19.58
CA ILE A 61 13.88 -10.01 18.70
C ILE A 61 13.38 -8.72 18.05
N PRO A 62 13.98 -7.54 18.34
CA PRO A 62 13.39 -6.26 17.89
C PRO A 62 13.23 -6.13 16.37
N TRP A 63 14.03 -6.90 15.61
CA TRP A 63 13.97 -6.96 14.16
C TRP A 63 13.05 -8.06 13.63
N LEU A 64 12.61 -9.03 14.48
CA LEU A 64 11.64 -10.02 14.07
C LEU A 64 10.24 -9.47 14.29
N TRP A 65 9.71 -8.87 13.25
CA TRP A 65 8.38 -8.33 13.28
C TRP A 65 7.32 -9.44 13.16
N GLN A 66 6.46 -9.54 14.17
CA GLN A 66 5.33 -10.46 14.20
C GLN A 66 4.05 -9.71 14.53
N PRO A 67 2.90 -10.12 13.95
CA PRO A 67 1.62 -9.57 14.38
C PRO A 67 1.39 -9.87 15.85
N THR A 68 0.97 -8.85 16.62
CA THR A 68 0.53 -9.04 18.01
C THR A 68 -0.91 -9.53 18.11
N GLU A 69 -1.67 -9.30 17.04
CA GLU A 69 -3.08 -9.67 16.98
C GLU A 69 -3.38 -10.39 15.68
N GLU A 70 -4.14 -11.45 15.76
CA GLU A 70 -4.69 -12.14 14.60
C GLU A 70 -5.81 -11.31 13.98
N ALA A 71 -6.10 -11.56 12.70
CA ALA A 71 -7.28 -11.01 12.06
C ALA A 71 -8.54 -11.58 12.73
N THR A 72 -9.49 -10.71 13.05
CA THR A 72 -10.75 -11.06 13.69
C THR A 72 -11.94 -10.67 12.83
N PRO A 73 -12.10 -11.24 11.63
CA PRO A 73 -13.22 -10.92 10.76
C PRO A 73 -14.54 -11.39 11.40
N SER A 74 -15.58 -10.62 11.24
CA SER A 74 -16.90 -10.92 11.81
C SER A 74 -17.62 -12.09 11.14
N ARG A 75 -17.12 -12.54 9.99
CA ARG A 75 -17.64 -13.71 9.29
C ARG A 75 -16.55 -14.72 8.98
N TRP A 76 -16.94 -16.00 8.96
CA TRP A 76 -16.06 -17.08 8.55
C TRP A 76 -15.77 -17.04 7.04
N TYR A 77 -14.48 -17.15 6.69
CA TYR A 77 -14.09 -17.34 5.29
C TYR A 77 -14.31 -18.80 4.90
N PRO A 78 -15.11 -19.09 3.86
CA PRO A 78 -15.35 -20.45 3.43
C PRO A 78 -14.05 -21.10 2.94
N ALA A 79 -14.02 -22.43 2.90
CA ALA A 79 -12.87 -23.18 2.40
C ALA A 79 -12.46 -22.71 0.99
N ARG A 80 -11.17 -22.88 0.66
CA ARG A 80 -10.57 -22.40 -0.59
C ARG A 80 -11.38 -22.79 -1.82
N THR A 81 -11.83 -21.81 -2.59
CA THR A 81 -12.48 -22.00 -3.89
C THR A 81 -11.51 -21.65 -5.02
N LYS A 82 -11.68 -22.27 -6.21
CA LYS A 82 -10.86 -21.94 -7.38
C LYS A 82 -11.06 -20.46 -7.77
N GLY A 83 -9.94 -19.76 -8.03
CA GLY A 83 -9.98 -18.39 -8.55
C GLY A 83 -9.99 -17.26 -7.52
N HIS A 84 -10.04 -17.57 -6.22
CA HIS A 84 -9.98 -16.54 -5.19
C HIS A 84 -8.62 -16.52 -4.45
N ALA A 85 -7.99 -15.35 -4.40
CA ALA A 85 -6.86 -15.10 -3.52
C ALA A 85 -7.37 -14.93 -2.08
N ARG A 86 -6.74 -15.62 -1.13
CA ARG A 86 -7.04 -15.48 0.32
C ARG A 86 -5.76 -15.47 1.11
N GLY A 87 -5.77 -14.72 2.18
CA GLY A 87 -4.64 -14.61 3.07
C GLY A 87 -4.79 -13.48 4.05
N THR A 88 -3.68 -13.17 4.69
CA THR A 88 -3.56 -12.06 5.63
C THR A 88 -2.39 -11.17 5.24
N ILE A 89 -2.53 -9.90 5.55
CA ILE A 89 -1.48 -8.89 5.46
C ILE A 89 -1.25 -8.38 6.88
N THR A 90 0.00 -8.26 7.27
CA THR A 90 0.29 -7.64 8.55
C THR A 90 0.49 -6.14 8.38
N ASN A 91 -0.29 -5.36 9.11
CA ASN A 91 -0.16 -3.92 9.15
C ASN A 91 1.01 -3.53 10.07
N PRO A 92 2.11 -2.95 9.56
CA PRO A 92 3.28 -2.63 10.37
C PRO A 92 3.01 -1.58 11.45
N LYS A 93 2.03 -0.70 11.25
CA LYS A 93 1.71 0.37 12.19
C LYS A 93 1.01 -0.15 13.46
N THR A 94 0.05 -1.07 13.26
CA THR A 94 -0.76 -1.61 14.35
C THR A 94 -0.34 -3.02 14.77
N ARG A 95 0.53 -3.67 13.97
CA ARG A 95 0.93 -5.07 14.10
C ARG A 95 -0.27 -6.04 14.09
N LYS A 96 -1.38 -5.63 13.50
CA LYS A 96 -2.59 -6.43 13.33
C LYS A 96 -2.58 -7.15 11.99
N ALA A 97 -3.02 -8.39 11.96
CA ALA A 97 -3.27 -9.13 10.74
C ALA A 97 -4.60 -8.66 10.13
N ILE A 98 -4.61 -8.39 8.83
CA ILE A 98 -5.76 -7.95 8.04
C ILE A 98 -6.04 -9.02 6.99
N SER A 99 -7.23 -9.59 7.01
CA SER A 99 -7.63 -10.67 6.11
C SER A 99 -8.18 -10.14 4.78
N TYR A 100 -8.05 -10.96 3.74
CA TYR A 100 -8.66 -10.70 2.44
C TYR A 100 -9.13 -12.01 1.79
N SER A 101 -10.15 -11.95 0.94
CA SER A 101 -10.76 -13.10 0.27
C SER A 101 -10.78 -12.99 -1.26
N SER A 102 -10.29 -11.89 -1.81
CA SER A 102 -10.14 -11.67 -3.25
C SER A 102 -8.85 -10.92 -3.57
N THR A 103 -8.48 -10.88 -4.86
CA THR A 103 -7.32 -10.11 -5.32
C THR A 103 -7.54 -8.60 -5.15
N TYR A 104 -8.76 -8.12 -5.38
CA TYR A 104 -9.07 -6.69 -5.22
C TYR A 104 -9.04 -6.28 -3.74
N GLU A 105 -9.61 -7.11 -2.86
CA GLU A 105 -9.47 -6.89 -1.42
C GLU A 105 -7.99 -6.90 -0.98
N MET A 106 -7.19 -7.84 -1.49
CA MET A 106 -5.74 -7.87 -1.22
C MET A 106 -5.05 -6.57 -1.64
N ASN A 107 -5.30 -6.12 -2.87
CA ASN A 107 -4.71 -4.88 -3.38
C ASN A 107 -5.12 -3.68 -2.53
N LEU A 108 -6.41 -3.56 -2.22
CA LEU A 108 -6.92 -2.49 -1.37
C LEU A 108 -6.31 -2.55 0.03
N ALA A 109 -6.25 -3.73 0.66
CA ALA A 109 -5.65 -3.88 1.99
C ALA A 109 -4.18 -3.41 2.01
N TYR A 110 -3.39 -3.74 0.97
CA TYR A 110 -2.03 -3.21 0.83
C TYR A 110 -2.01 -1.68 0.73
N MET A 111 -2.91 -1.09 -0.06
CA MET A 111 -3.01 0.36 -0.22
C MET A 111 -3.41 1.05 1.09
N LEU A 112 -4.43 0.55 1.77
CA LEU A 112 -4.92 1.11 3.03
C LEU A 112 -3.85 1.04 4.13
N CYS A 113 -3.22 -0.12 4.30
CA CYS A 113 -2.16 -0.29 5.30
C CYS A 113 -0.91 0.57 4.99
N ALA A 114 -0.60 0.77 3.71
CA ALA A 114 0.54 1.59 3.28
C ALA A 114 0.29 3.10 3.38
N SER A 115 -0.96 3.56 3.46
CA SER A 115 -1.28 4.98 3.52
C SER A 115 -0.93 5.59 4.88
N ARG A 116 -0.14 6.67 4.90
CA ARG A 116 0.17 7.43 6.13
C ARG A 116 -1.05 8.12 6.75
N HIS A 117 -2.10 8.35 5.94
CA HIS A 117 -3.31 9.03 6.37
C HIS A 117 -4.30 8.13 7.11
N ILE A 118 -4.07 6.82 7.12
CA ILE A 118 -4.92 5.84 7.77
C ILE A 118 -4.24 5.36 9.07
N ALA A 119 -4.91 5.58 10.18
CA ALA A 119 -4.46 5.17 11.50
C ALA A 119 -4.76 3.69 11.78
N LEU A 120 -5.95 3.23 11.38
CA LEU A 120 -6.42 1.87 11.65
C LEU A 120 -7.13 1.32 10.42
N VAL A 121 -6.89 0.04 10.15
CA VAL A 121 -7.63 -0.77 9.18
C VAL A 121 -8.20 -1.97 9.92
N GLU A 122 -9.48 -2.23 9.72
CA GLU A 122 -10.21 -3.37 10.26
C GLU A 122 -10.82 -4.14 9.10
N ASP A 123 -10.59 -5.44 9.07
CA ASP A 123 -11.16 -6.35 8.08
C ASP A 123 -12.51 -6.86 8.57
N GLN A 124 -13.47 -6.89 7.67
CA GLN A 124 -14.84 -7.39 7.87
C GLN A 124 -15.41 -7.03 9.25
N PRO A 125 -15.60 -5.72 9.54
CA PRO A 125 -16.21 -5.28 10.78
C PRO A 125 -17.62 -5.86 10.92
N SER A 126 -18.25 -5.64 12.07
CA SER A 126 -19.63 -6.09 12.32
C SER A 126 -20.57 -5.72 11.19
N ALA A 127 -21.51 -6.60 10.86
CA ALA A 127 -22.47 -6.34 9.80
C ALA A 127 -23.37 -5.12 10.14
N VAL A 128 -23.65 -4.32 9.13
CA VAL A 128 -24.49 -3.12 9.24
C VAL A 128 -25.93 -3.48 8.85
N PRO A 129 -26.95 -3.05 9.60
CA PRO A 129 -28.34 -3.20 9.18
C PRO A 129 -28.62 -2.29 7.96
N VAL A 130 -29.30 -2.83 6.97
CA VAL A 130 -29.70 -2.13 5.75
C VAL A 130 -31.20 -2.28 5.57
N GLN A 131 -31.91 -1.18 5.42
CA GLN A 131 -33.32 -1.19 5.09
C GLN A 131 -33.49 -1.51 3.60
N CYS A 132 -34.21 -2.57 3.32
CA CYS A 132 -34.61 -2.99 1.97
C CYS A 132 -36.13 -3.00 1.86
N GLU A 133 -36.66 -3.09 0.64
CA GLU A 133 -38.10 -3.19 0.41
C GLU A 133 -38.70 -4.41 1.15
N ASP A 134 -37.99 -5.51 1.23
CA ASP A 134 -38.37 -6.76 1.90
C ASP A 134 -38.12 -6.77 3.42
N GLY A 135 -37.70 -5.63 4.03
CA GLY A 135 -37.36 -5.51 5.44
C GLY A 135 -35.87 -5.29 5.69
N GLU A 136 -35.48 -5.41 6.95
CA GLU A 136 -34.08 -5.21 7.36
C GLU A 136 -33.21 -6.41 6.99
N LYS A 137 -32.12 -6.15 6.29
CA LYS A 137 -31.06 -7.10 5.98
C LYS A 137 -29.74 -6.67 6.64
N LYS A 138 -28.81 -7.63 6.86
CA LYS A 138 -27.47 -7.35 7.36
C LYS A 138 -26.48 -7.42 6.20
N HIS A 139 -25.69 -6.36 6.03
CA HIS A 139 -24.61 -6.31 5.05
C HIS A 139 -23.26 -6.26 5.74
N THR A 140 -22.32 -7.14 5.36
CA THR A 140 -20.95 -7.14 5.85
C THR A 140 -20.08 -6.36 4.88
N ILE A 141 -19.41 -5.33 5.38
CA ILE A 141 -18.46 -4.50 4.66
C ILE A 141 -17.07 -5.16 4.69
N ASP A 142 -16.28 -4.98 3.64
CA ASP A 142 -14.98 -5.64 3.57
C ASP A 142 -13.93 -5.00 4.48
N TYR A 143 -13.87 -3.66 4.53
CA TYR A 143 -12.95 -2.92 5.39
C TYR A 143 -13.60 -1.75 6.08
N ARG A 144 -13.11 -1.43 7.29
CA ARG A 144 -13.33 -0.15 7.96
C ARG A 144 -11.98 0.50 8.23
N THR A 145 -11.86 1.78 7.86
CA THR A 145 -10.66 2.57 8.08
C THR A 145 -10.93 3.71 9.03
N THR A 146 -9.92 4.08 9.84
CA THR A 146 -9.94 5.30 10.65
C THR A 146 -8.86 6.24 10.16
N MET A 147 -9.23 7.45 9.80
CA MET A 147 -8.31 8.48 9.31
C MET A 147 -7.46 9.05 10.44
N CYS A 148 -6.19 9.37 10.15
CA CYS A 148 -5.28 9.93 11.16
C CYS A 148 -5.72 11.32 11.65
N ALA A 149 -6.01 12.23 10.73
CA ALA A 149 -6.28 13.63 11.06
C ALA A 149 -7.70 13.86 11.59
N SER A 150 -8.71 13.47 10.81
CA SER A 150 -10.12 13.73 11.15
C SER A 150 -10.71 12.75 12.15
N ARG A 151 -10.07 11.59 12.33
CA ARG A 151 -10.61 10.43 13.06
C ARG A 151 -11.88 9.84 12.43
N ASN A 152 -12.26 10.31 11.26
CA ASN A 152 -13.39 9.76 10.53
C ASN A 152 -13.17 8.29 10.23
N ARG A 153 -14.24 7.52 10.37
CA ARG A 153 -14.29 6.11 10.00
C ARG A 153 -15.02 5.95 8.68
N ILE A 154 -14.34 5.34 7.73
CA ILE A 154 -14.88 5.09 6.40
C ILE A 154 -14.97 3.58 6.21
N VAL A 155 -16.15 3.10 5.86
CA VAL A 155 -16.32 1.69 5.49
C VAL A 155 -16.27 1.53 3.98
N VAL A 156 -15.59 0.48 3.54
CA VAL A 156 -15.28 0.25 2.13
C VAL A 156 -15.76 -1.15 1.73
N ALA A 157 -16.66 -1.19 0.77
CA ALA A 157 -17.02 -2.43 0.07
C ALA A 157 -16.17 -2.56 -1.19
N VAL A 158 -15.66 -3.76 -1.46
CA VAL A 158 -14.84 -4.04 -2.64
C VAL A 158 -15.64 -4.88 -3.63
N ARG A 159 -15.83 -4.36 -4.84
CA ARG A 159 -16.60 -5.09 -5.84
C ARG A 159 -16.09 -4.81 -7.25
N PRO A 160 -15.96 -5.84 -8.11
CA PRO A 160 -15.70 -5.63 -9.52
C PRO A 160 -16.78 -4.76 -10.17
N SER A 161 -16.39 -3.79 -11.00
CA SER A 161 -17.30 -2.83 -11.64
C SER A 161 -18.43 -3.51 -12.41
N TRP A 162 -18.13 -4.61 -13.11
CA TRP A 162 -19.10 -5.38 -13.91
C TRP A 162 -20.18 -6.11 -13.08
N LEU A 163 -20.03 -6.18 -11.75
CA LEU A 163 -21.02 -6.76 -10.84
C LEU A 163 -21.93 -5.69 -10.20
N LEU A 164 -21.53 -4.43 -10.18
CA LEU A 164 -22.23 -3.37 -9.44
C LEU A 164 -23.71 -3.25 -9.83
N GLU A 165 -24.00 -3.29 -11.14
CA GLU A 165 -25.39 -3.21 -11.63
C GLU A 165 -26.22 -4.46 -11.34
N LYS A 166 -25.55 -5.61 -11.11
CA LYS A 166 -26.22 -6.90 -10.97
C LYS A 166 -26.60 -7.24 -9.55
N ASP A 167 -25.82 -6.80 -8.57
CA ASP A 167 -25.98 -7.18 -7.17
C ASP A 167 -26.59 -6.08 -6.29
N GLY A 168 -26.88 -4.90 -6.86
CA GLY A 168 -27.53 -3.78 -6.17
C GLY A 168 -26.67 -3.21 -5.03
N LEU A 169 -25.34 -3.36 -5.12
CA LEU A 169 -24.45 -2.84 -4.10
C LEU A 169 -24.45 -1.30 -4.02
N PRO A 170 -24.51 -0.53 -5.13
CA PRO A 170 -24.59 0.93 -5.06
C PRO A 170 -25.80 1.41 -4.26
N GLU A 171 -26.99 0.81 -4.48
CA GLU A 171 -28.21 1.12 -3.75
C GLU A 171 -28.10 0.76 -2.28
N THR A 172 -27.44 -0.39 -1.99
CA THR A 172 -27.15 -0.82 -0.63
C THR A 172 -26.27 0.19 0.09
N ILE A 173 -25.17 0.64 -0.53
CA ILE A 173 -24.25 1.62 0.05
C ILE A 173 -24.93 3.00 0.19
N ALA A 174 -25.76 3.41 -0.78
CA ALA A 174 -26.55 4.63 -0.67
C ALA A 174 -27.52 4.55 0.52
N SER A 175 -28.21 3.42 0.70
CA SER A 175 -29.09 3.19 1.85
C SER A 175 -28.33 3.21 3.17
N ILE A 176 -27.13 2.63 3.24
CA ILE A 176 -26.27 2.67 4.42
C ILE A 176 -25.90 4.13 4.76
N ASN A 177 -25.54 4.94 3.77
CA ASN A 177 -25.19 6.36 3.97
C ASN A 177 -26.38 7.23 4.39
N LEU A 178 -27.60 6.88 3.97
CA LEU A 178 -28.83 7.56 4.38
C LEU A 178 -29.34 7.08 5.73
N GLY A 179 -28.99 5.87 6.11
CA GLY A 179 -29.37 5.26 7.38
C GLY A 179 -28.45 5.69 8.52
N SER A 180 -28.55 4.96 9.61
CA SER A 180 -27.71 5.22 10.77
C SER A 180 -26.40 4.45 10.71
N LEU A 181 -25.32 5.14 10.41
CA LEU A 181 -23.94 4.67 10.66
C LEU A 181 -23.46 5.04 12.06
N GLU A 182 -24.37 5.59 12.91
CA GLU A 182 -24.01 6.14 14.22
C GLU A 182 -23.20 5.15 15.07
N GLY A 183 -22.06 5.62 15.56
CA GLY A 183 -21.15 4.80 16.33
C GLY A 183 -20.35 3.77 15.52
N PHE A 184 -20.69 3.51 14.25
CA PHE A 184 -20.02 2.53 13.41
C PHE A 184 -19.06 3.16 12.39
N ALA A 185 -19.53 4.10 11.58
CA ALA A 185 -18.73 4.82 10.59
C ALA A 185 -19.37 6.18 10.26
N ASP A 186 -18.60 7.05 9.59
CA ASP A 186 -19.06 8.35 9.13
C ASP A 186 -19.48 8.31 7.66
N GLU A 187 -18.93 7.37 6.89
CA GLU A 187 -19.19 7.25 5.45
C GLU A 187 -19.02 5.78 5.00
N ALA A 188 -19.78 5.38 3.98
CA ALA A 188 -19.64 4.14 3.25
C ALA A 188 -19.35 4.39 1.77
N THR A 189 -18.40 3.67 1.21
CA THR A 189 -17.99 3.80 -0.20
C THR A 189 -17.73 2.43 -0.86
N ILE A 190 -17.68 2.43 -2.19
CA ILE A 190 -17.34 1.27 -3.00
C ILE A 190 -15.98 1.54 -3.65
N VAL A 191 -15.14 0.51 -3.69
CA VAL A 191 -13.89 0.49 -4.43
C VAL A 191 -13.92 -0.65 -5.45
N THR A 192 -13.55 -0.34 -6.69
CA THR A 192 -13.53 -1.28 -7.80
C THR A 192 -12.09 -1.65 -8.19
N GLU A 193 -11.94 -2.46 -9.25
CA GLU A 193 -10.64 -2.76 -9.86
C GLU A 193 -9.93 -1.52 -10.43
N ASP A 194 -10.66 -0.46 -10.72
CA ASP A 194 -10.09 0.77 -11.27
C ASP A 194 -9.28 1.53 -10.21
N GLU A 195 -9.67 1.42 -8.94
CA GLU A 195 -8.92 1.98 -7.80
C GLU A 195 -7.98 0.96 -7.19
N ALA A 196 -8.46 -0.27 -6.92
CA ALA A 196 -7.69 -1.35 -6.31
C ALA A 196 -6.88 -2.15 -7.34
N THR A 197 -6.10 -1.44 -8.18
CA THR A 197 -5.32 -2.05 -9.26
C THR A 197 -4.17 -2.90 -8.74
N ASP A 198 -3.73 -3.90 -9.54
CA ASP A 198 -2.54 -4.70 -9.21
C ASP A 198 -1.28 -3.85 -9.04
N ALA A 199 -1.16 -2.75 -9.79
CA ALA A 199 -0.02 -1.86 -9.71
C ALA A 199 0.01 -1.10 -8.39
N ARG A 200 -1.12 -0.52 -7.97
CA ARG A 200 -1.24 0.18 -6.69
C ARG A 200 -1.07 -0.77 -5.51
N GLY A 201 -1.68 -1.95 -5.57
CA GLY A 201 -1.48 -3.00 -4.57
C GLY A 201 -0.01 -3.42 -4.45
N TRP A 202 0.69 -3.56 -5.59
CA TRP A 202 2.11 -3.88 -5.60
C TRP A 202 2.97 -2.76 -4.97
N ASN A 203 2.67 -1.50 -5.26
CA ASN A 203 3.35 -0.35 -4.65
C ASN A 203 3.10 -0.32 -3.14
N GLY A 204 1.85 -0.50 -2.70
CA GLY A 204 1.50 -0.59 -1.29
C GLY A 204 2.23 -1.72 -0.57
N LYS A 205 2.31 -2.91 -1.17
CA LYS A 205 3.10 -4.03 -0.65
C LYS A 205 4.58 -3.69 -0.49
N SER A 206 5.15 -2.94 -1.44
CA SER A 206 6.56 -2.52 -1.38
C SER A 206 6.81 -1.52 -0.27
N VAL A 207 5.90 -0.57 -0.07
CA VAL A 207 5.91 0.35 1.09
C VAL A 207 5.87 -0.45 2.40
N LEU A 208 4.93 -1.39 2.56
CA LEU A 208 4.84 -2.18 3.81
C LEU A 208 6.10 -2.97 4.09
N ARG A 209 6.75 -3.52 3.05
CA ARG A 209 8.03 -4.21 3.22
C ARG A 209 9.13 -3.29 3.74
N ALA A 210 9.19 -2.06 3.22
CA ALA A 210 10.16 -1.07 3.66
C ALA A 210 9.91 -0.62 5.11
N LEU A 211 8.65 -0.45 5.48
CA LEU A 211 8.25 -0.06 6.84
C LEU A 211 8.52 -1.14 7.89
N ASN A 212 8.76 -2.39 7.50
CA ASN A 212 9.17 -3.44 8.44
C ASN A 212 10.64 -3.33 8.87
N SER A 213 11.46 -2.64 8.09
CA SER A 213 12.89 -2.48 8.38
C SER A 213 13.37 -1.07 7.96
N PRO A 214 12.79 -0.01 8.53
CA PRO A 214 13.19 1.35 8.20
C PRO A 214 14.55 1.65 8.82
N VAL A 215 15.44 2.28 8.05
CA VAL A 215 16.73 2.78 8.53
C VAL A 215 16.69 4.31 8.50
N ALA A 216 16.65 4.94 9.66
CA ALA A 216 16.45 6.39 9.78
C ALA A 216 17.54 7.18 9.05
N ASP A 217 18.80 6.79 9.21
CA ASP A 217 19.94 7.48 8.60
C ASP A 217 19.88 7.40 7.07
N ASP A 218 19.50 6.25 6.50
CA ASP A 218 19.36 6.10 5.05
C ASP A 218 18.19 6.93 4.52
N ASN A 219 17.08 6.98 5.26
CA ASN A 219 15.93 7.80 4.90
C ASN A 219 16.28 9.29 4.91
N GLU A 220 16.99 9.77 5.93
CA GLU A 220 17.43 11.17 6.03
C GLU A 220 18.42 11.52 4.92
N ARG A 221 19.43 10.68 4.71
CA ARG A 221 20.42 10.87 3.63
C ARG A 221 19.77 10.92 2.25
N LEU A 222 18.81 10.03 1.99
CA LEU A 222 18.10 10.03 0.71
C LEU A 222 17.18 11.24 0.58
N ARG A 223 16.54 11.69 1.64
CA ARG A 223 15.72 12.90 1.69
C ARG A 223 16.56 14.12 1.34
N ASP A 224 17.68 14.31 1.99
CA ASP A 224 18.60 15.42 1.75
C ASP A 224 19.17 15.42 0.33
N TYR A 225 19.42 14.23 -0.20
CA TYR A 225 19.87 14.10 -1.58
C TYR A 225 18.75 14.40 -2.59
N ALA A 226 17.57 13.85 -2.37
CA ALA A 226 16.40 14.07 -3.23
C ALA A 226 15.95 15.52 -3.25
N ALA A 227 16.08 16.25 -2.15
CA ALA A 227 15.75 17.68 -2.04
C ALA A 227 16.60 18.58 -2.95
N LYS A 228 17.73 18.08 -3.48
CA LYS A 228 18.58 18.81 -4.44
C LYS A 228 18.02 18.81 -5.86
N PHE A 229 17.03 17.97 -6.14
CA PHE A 229 16.41 17.86 -7.45
C PHE A 229 15.15 18.71 -7.53
N GLN A 230 14.96 19.30 -8.67
CA GLN A 230 13.71 19.94 -9.06
C GLN A 230 13.11 19.18 -10.26
N GLY A 231 11.81 18.91 -10.21
CA GLY A 231 11.15 18.13 -11.24
C GLY A 231 11.27 16.61 -11.06
N THR A 232 11.34 15.90 -12.16
CA THR A 232 11.32 14.44 -12.18
C THR A 232 12.73 13.85 -12.10
N VAL A 233 12.94 12.86 -11.25
CA VAL A 233 14.22 12.16 -11.09
C VAL A 233 14.01 10.65 -11.17
N SER A 234 14.96 9.93 -11.79
CA SER A 234 14.91 8.47 -11.86
C SER A 234 15.34 7.83 -10.53
N LEU A 235 14.78 6.67 -10.22
CA LEU A 235 15.25 5.88 -9.07
C LEU A 235 16.72 5.50 -9.18
N MET A 236 17.18 5.22 -10.39
CA MET A 236 18.59 4.92 -10.64
C MET A 236 19.50 6.10 -10.23
N THR A 237 19.10 7.32 -10.55
CA THR A 237 19.83 8.53 -10.13
C THR A 237 19.83 8.69 -8.61
N LEU A 238 18.67 8.50 -7.98
CA LEU A 238 18.55 8.62 -6.52
C LEU A 238 19.37 7.57 -5.78
N THR A 239 19.44 6.34 -6.29
CA THR A 239 20.13 5.24 -5.62
C THR A 239 21.62 5.16 -5.96
N ALA A 240 22.09 5.85 -7.01
CA ALA A 240 23.48 5.80 -7.47
C ALA A 240 24.52 6.30 -6.43
N GLY A 241 24.09 7.18 -5.51
CA GLY A 241 24.96 7.71 -4.46
C GLY A 241 25.13 6.80 -3.24
N PHE A 242 24.46 5.63 -3.20
CA PHE A 242 24.53 4.70 -2.08
C PHE A 242 25.44 3.52 -2.43
N GLU A 243 26.31 3.11 -1.49
CA GLU A 243 27.10 1.89 -1.62
C GLU A 243 26.21 0.64 -1.62
N ASN A 244 25.16 0.66 -0.78
CA ASN A 244 24.15 -0.39 -0.72
C ASN A 244 22.87 0.05 -1.43
N ARG A 245 22.69 -0.43 -2.64
CA ARG A 245 21.50 -0.11 -3.45
C ARG A 245 20.19 -0.59 -2.81
N ALA A 246 20.21 -1.73 -2.13
CA ALA A 246 19.00 -2.27 -1.48
C ALA A 246 18.56 -1.35 -0.31
N ALA A 247 19.51 -0.79 0.45
CA ALA A 247 19.22 0.19 1.50
C ALA A 247 18.61 1.47 0.89
N ALA A 248 19.17 1.97 -0.22
CA ALA A 248 18.62 3.12 -0.93
C ALA A 248 17.22 2.86 -1.48
N GLU A 249 16.97 1.68 -2.07
CA GLU A 249 15.64 1.30 -2.55
C GLU A 249 14.63 1.20 -1.39
N ASN A 250 15.04 0.69 -0.23
CA ASN A 250 14.21 0.68 0.97
C ASN A 250 13.86 2.09 1.43
N ALA A 251 14.84 2.99 1.48
CA ALA A 251 14.64 4.40 1.83
C ALA A 251 13.70 5.11 0.83
N VAL A 252 13.78 4.82 -0.48
CA VAL A 252 12.83 5.33 -1.48
C VAL A 252 11.38 4.99 -1.07
N TRP A 253 11.10 3.74 -0.71
CA TRP A 253 9.74 3.33 -0.32
C TRP A 253 9.30 3.96 1.00
N CYS A 254 10.20 4.14 1.96
CA CYS A 254 9.91 4.88 3.19
C CYS A 254 9.56 6.34 2.88
N LEU A 255 10.32 7.01 2.01
CA LEU A 255 10.04 8.40 1.62
C LEU A 255 8.77 8.53 0.77
N ILE A 256 8.38 7.50 0.02
CA ILE A 256 7.06 7.47 -0.65
C ILE A 256 5.93 7.34 0.38
N HIS A 257 6.10 6.52 1.41
CA HIS A 257 5.13 6.46 2.51
C HIS A 257 4.98 7.82 3.20
N ASP A 258 6.09 8.50 3.44
CA ASP A 258 6.11 9.82 4.05
C ASP A 258 5.59 10.93 3.11
N GLU A 259 5.35 10.64 1.83
CA GLU A 259 5.00 11.61 0.79
C GLU A 259 6.10 12.64 0.46
N ALA A 260 7.31 12.43 0.96
CA ALA A 260 8.47 13.22 0.57
C ALA A 260 8.91 12.92 -0.87
N LEU A 261 8.68 11.69 -1.34
CA LEU A 261 8.81 11.29 -2.74
C LEU A 261 7.43 10.91 -3.30
N VAL A 262 7.08 11.47 -4.45
CA VAL A 262 5.82 11.20 -5.14
C VAL A 262 6.11 10.52 -6.47
N PRO A 263 5.61 9.28 -6.71
CA PRO A 263 5.72 8.64 -8.01
C PRO A 263 5.08 9.50 -9.12
N VAL A 264 5.77 9.64 -10.24
CA VAL A 264 5.24 10.40 -11.41
C VAL A 264 4.01 9.71 -12.00
N ARG A 265 3.99 8.38 -11.94
CA ARG A 265 2.86 7.55 -12.39
C ARG A 265 2.41 6.63 -11.25
N PRO A 266 1.57 7.15 -10.34
CA PRO A 266 1.08 6.37 -9.18
C PRO A 266 0.14 5.22 -9.56
N ASP A 267 -0.40 5.25 -10.77
CA ASP A 267 -1.23 4.22 -11.40
C ASP A 267 -0.43 3.02 -11.91
N LEU A 268 0.88 3.14 -12.00
CA LEU A 268 1.79 2.08 -12.43
C LEU A 268 2.65 1.58 -11.26
N ARG A 269 3.19 0.37 -11.41
CA ARG A 269 4.23 -0.08 -10.47
C ARG A 269 5.46 0.79 -10.64
N LEU A 270 6.02 1.24 -9.54
CA LEU A 270 7.19 2.11 -9.56
C LEU A 270 8.40 1.50 -10.31
N VAL A 271 8.49 0.16 -10.34
CA VAL A 271 9.54 -0.53 -11.12
C VAL A 271 9.33 -0.47 -12.64
N ASP A 272 8.10 -0.25 -13.08
CA ASP A 272 7.76 -0.12 -14.50
C ASP A 272 7.84 1.35 -14.97
N ALA A 273 7.67 2.29 -14.05
CA ALA A 273 7.81 3.73 -14.26
C ALA A 273 8.68 4.34 -13.15
N PRO A 274 10.02 4.12 -13.20
CA PRO A 274 10.92 4.36 -12.08
C PRO A 274 11.30 5.84 -11.95
N PHE A 275 10.29 6.70 -11.87
CA PHE A 275 10.46 8.15 -11.75
C PHE A 275 9.63 8.69 -10.60
N VAL A 276 10.22 9.60 -9.84
CA VAL A 276 9.59 10.28 -8.70
C VAL A 276 9.88 11.78 -8.77
N ARG A 277 9.12 12.55 -7.98
CA ARG A 277 9.39 13.95 -7.69
C ARG A 277 9.56 14.12 -6.20
N PHE A 278 10.47 14.99 -5.80
CA PHE A 278 10.58 15.39 -4.41
C PHE A 278 9.49 16.42 -4.10
N ASN A 279 8.81 16.24 -2.98
CA ASN A 279 7.78 17.15 -2.49
C ASN A 279 8.43 18.22 -1.59
N HIS A 280 8.72 19.39 -2.14
CA HIS A 280 9.35 20.49 -1.41
C HIS A 280 8.44 21.16 -0.37
N ASN A 281 7.16 20.80 -0.35
CA ASN A 281 6.16 21.35 0.59
C ASN A 281 5.93 20.42 1.79
N HIS A 282 6.76 19.40 1.93
CA HIS A 282 6.62 18.39 2.97
C HIS A 282 7.53 18.68 4.15
#